data_eb6ad3eb9d38eb94d1476a4a6cbe6a23
#
_entry.id   eb6ad3eb9d38eb94d1476a4a6cbe6a23
#
_cell.length_a   1.000
_cell.length_b   1.000
_cell.length_c   1.000
_cell.angle_alpha   90.00
_cell.angle_beta   90.00
_cell.angle_gamma   90.00
#
_symmetry.space_group_name_H-M   'P 1'
#
loop_
_entity.id
_entity.type
_entity.pdbx_description
1 polymer ?
#
loop_
_entity_poly.entity_id
_entity_poly.type
_entity_poly.pdbx_seq_one_letter_code
_entity_poly.pdbx_strand_id
1 'polypeptide(L)'
;MPQRVITLFQGATDTAVALGVTPAGVVDSWSEKPMYRYLRPALAGVPHVGLETQPSLEDIVLLKPDTIVASRFRHQRLEPLLSQIAPVVMLDEIYQFKKTVQVMGQALGRQAVADTLLQHWQQRVTGLREQLQRRFGGSWPPSVSILDIREDHIRSYLPGSFPGSVLSELGFGWSDASRAQPGVSLKLTNKESIPVVDADIFFIFLRSESPSVQRNYESLIRHPLWRQLRAPQRNQVWVVNGVTWSLSGGILGANMMLDDIARVTGIAGGAS
;
A
#
# COMPACT_ATOMS: atom_id res chain seq x y z
N MET A 1 8.56 24.05 -15.45
CA MET A 1 8.38 22.73 -14.84
C MET A 1 8.70 22.84 -13.35
N PRO A 2 7.87 22.23 -12.48
CA PRO A 2 8.15 22.23 -11.04
C PRO A 2 9.51 21.57 -10.75
N GLN A 3 10.33 22.22 -9.95
CA GLN A 3 11.68 21.73 -9.58
C GLN A 3 11.83 21.43 -8.10
N ARG A 4 10.98 22.02 -7.25
CA ARG A 4 11.05 21.89 -5.81
C ARG A 4 9.70 21.38 -5.26
N VAL A 5 9.53 20.07 -5.30
CA VAL A 5 8.27 19.41 -4.96
C VAL A 5 8.33 18.90 -3.53
N ILE A 6 7.29 19.16 -2.74
CA ILE A 6 7.12 18.56 -1.42
C ILE A 6 5.98 17.57 -1.48
N THR A 7 6.20 16.37 -0.97
CA THR A 7 5.19 15.30 -0.90
C THR A 7 4.75 15.09 0.55
N LEU A 8 3.45 15.16 0.79
CA LEU A 8 2.88 15.13 2.15
C LEU A 8 2.17 13.83 2.50
N PHE A 9 2.20 12.82 1.64
CA PHE A 9 1.73 11.47 1.97
C PHE A 9 2.59 10.42 1.28
N GLN A 10 2.58 9.20 1.83
CA GLN A 10 3.52 8.15 1.43
C GLN A 10 3.41 7.79 -0.05
N GLY A 11 2.17 7.64 -0.53
CA GLY A 11 1.95 7.31 -1.94
C GLY A 11 2.47 8.37 -2.91
N ALA A 12 2.44 9.65 -2.53
CA ALA A 12 3.02 10.73 -3.32
C ALA A 12 4.55 10.67 -3.33
N THR A 13 5.16 10.34 -2.20
CA THR A 13 6.62 10.16 -2.10
C THR A 13 7.10 9.01 -2.97
N ASP A 14 6.45 7.86 -2.87
CA ASP A 14 6.69 6.68 -3.72
C ASP A 14 6.56 7.05 -5.21
N THR A 15 5.49 7.74 -5.55
CA THR A 15 5.20 8.13 -6.94
C THR A 15 6.22 9.14 -7.48
N ALA A 16 6.65 10.10 -6.69
CA ALA A 16 7.70 11.05 -7.10
C ALA A 16 8.97 10.30 -7.49
N VAL A 17 9.40 9.35 -6.65
CA VAL A 17 10.56 8.50 -6.95
C VAL A 17 10.34 7.71 -8.23
N ALA A 18 9.17 7.11 -8.41
CA ALA A 18 8.83 6.34 -9.62
C ALA A 18 8.89 7.21 -10.89
N LEU A 19 8.48 8.47 -10.78
CA LEU A 19 8.52 9.44 -11.89
C LEU A 19 9.92 10.00 -12.16
N GLY A 20 10.93 9.62 -11.36
CA GLY A 20 12.28 10.14 -11.48
C GLY A 20 12.45 11.56 -10.93
N VAL A 21 11.55 11.97 -10.03
CA VAL A 21 11.60 13.29 -9.37
C VAL A 21 12.05 13.09 -7.93
N THR A 22 13.19 13.72 -7.56
CA THR A 22 13.63 13.76 -6.17
C THR A 22 12.90 14.89 -5.45
N PRO A 23 12.08 14.60 -4.43
CA PRO A 23 11.38 15.65 -3.68
C PRO A 23 12.37 16.58 -2.97
N ALA A 24 12.01 17.85 -2.83
CA ALA A 24 12.75 18.81 -2.00
C ALA A 24 12.48 18.59 -0.51
N GLY A 25 11.36 17.95 -0.17
CA GLY A 25 10.99 17.59 1.19
C GLY A 25 9.91 16.50 1.19
N VAL A 26 9.94 15.68 2.23
CA VAL A 26 9.02 14.54 2.41
C VAL A 26 8.54 14.48 3.86
N VAL A 27 7.43 13.80 4.10
CA VAL A 27 7.00 13.48 5.47
C VAL A 27 7.63 12.19 5.95
N ASP A 28 7.69 12.01 7.26
CA ASP A 28 8.19 10.78 7.88
C ASP A 28 7.32 9.57 7.49
N SER A 29 7.95 8.44 7.33
CA SER A 29 7.25 7.16 7.14
C SER A 29 6.53 6.72 8.41
N TRP A 30 5.53 5.84 8.26
CA TRP A 30 4.79 5.28 9.39
C TRP A 30 5.59 4.25 10.19
N SER A 31 6.49 3.54 9.52
CA SER A 31 7.40 2.58 10.13
C SER A 31 8.75 2.65 9.41
N GLU A 32 9.75 1.92 9.90
CA GLU A 32 11.12 1.97 9.37
C GLU A 32 11.64 3.42 9.33
N LYS A 33 11.35 4.18 10.37
CA LYS A 33 11.62 5.62 10.42
C LYS A 33 13.11 5.96 10.24
N PRO A 34 13.39 7.11 9.63
CA PRO A 34 12.44 8.13 9.19
C PRO A 34 11.81 7.87 7.82
N MET A 35 12.32 6.90 7.06
CA MET A 35 11.88 6.56 5.71
C MET A 35 11.92 5.05 5.49
N TYR A 36 10.94 4.53 4.72
CA TYR A 36 10.90 3.13 4.33
C TYR A 36 12.19 2.70 3.63
N ARG A 37 12.68 1.51 3.97
CA ARG A 37 13.94 0.99 3.45
C ARG A 37 13.99 0.98 1.92
N TYR A 38 12.87 0.63 1.26
CA TYR A 38 12.84 0.55 -0.20
C TYR A 38 12.99 1.92 -0.89
N LEU A 39 12.71 3.02 -0.21
CA LEU A 39 12.84 4.39 -0.74
C LEU A 39 14.12 5.10 -0.29
N ARG A 40 14.84 4.58 0.71
CA ARG A 40 16.01 5.25 1.29
C ARG A 40 17.09 5.61 0.27
N PRO A 41 17.47 4.71 -0.66
CA PRO A 41 18.52 5.08 -1.63
C PRO A 41 18.16 6.29 -2.49
N ALA A 42 16.89 6.37 -2.92
CA ALA A 42 16.42 7.48 -3.76
C ALA A 42 16.22 8.79 -2.99
N LEU A 43 16.03 8.72 -1.67
CA LEU A 43 15.69 9.86 -0.82
C LEU A 43 16.79 10.25 0.15
N ALA A 44 18.01 9.74 -0.04
CA ALA A 44 19.15 10.08 0.80
C ALA A 44 19.38 11.60 0.81
N GLY A 45 19.45 12.16 2.04
CA GLY A 45 19.69 13.60 2.22
C GLY A 45 18.47 14.50 1.98
N VAL A 46 17.30 13.96 1.64
CA VAL A 46 16.08 14.75 1.47
C VAL A 46 15.55 15.18 2.84
N PRO A 47 15.29 16.48 3.07
CA PRO A 47 14.74 16.95 4.33
C PRO A 47 13.34 16.42 4.61
N HIS A 48 13.03 16.22 5.89
CA HIS A 48 11.72 15.82 6.37
C HIS A 48 10.94 17.03 6.91
N VAL A 49 9.65 17.08 6.59
CA VAL A 49 8.77 18.20 6.95
C VAL A 49 7.65 17.77 7.91
N GLY A 50 7.97 16.87 8.83
CA GLY A 50 7.03 16.40 9.85
C GLY A 50 6.33 15.11 9.46
N LEU A 51 5.12 14.92 9.99
CA LEU A 51 4.32 13.71 9.79
C LEU A 51 3.27 13.89 8.69
N GLU A 52 2.85 12.81 8.09
CA GLU A 52 1.76 12.84 7.10
C GLU A 52 0.48 13.44 7.69
N THR A 53 0.15 13.10 8.95
CA THR A 53 -1.02 13.64 9.66
C THR A 53 -0.80 15.04 10.21
N GLN A 54 0.44 15.48 10.37
CA GLN A 54 0.81 16.78 10.93
C GLN A 54 2.08 17.31 10.28
N PRO A 55 2.00 17.78 9.02
CA PRO A 55 3.14 18.39 8.36
C PRO A 55 3.59 19.67 9.07
N SER A 56 4.90 19.92 9.06
CA SER A 56 5.47 21.16 9.60
C SER A 56 5.42 22.25 8.53
N LEU A 57 4.49 23.20 8.70
CA LEU A 57 4.35 24.33 7.76
C LEU A 57 5.60 25.19 7.75
N GLU A 58 6.28 25.36 8.88
CA GLU A 58 7.51 26.13 8.98
C GLU A 58 8.63 25.50 8.14
N ASP A 59 8.81 24.20 8.26
CA ASP A 59 9.83 23.48 7.48
C ASP A 59 9.51 23.51 5.98
N ILE A 60 8.23 23.43 5.62
CA ILE A 60 7.80 23.54 4.23
C ILE A 60 8.17 24.91 3.66
N VAL A 61 7.86 25.98 4.38
CA VAL A 61 8.18 27.36 3.96
C VAL A 61 9.68 27.54 3.75
N LEU A 62 10.51 27.02 4.66
CA LEU A 62 11.97 27.14 4.59
C LEU A 62 12.55 26.45 3.34
N LEU A 63 11.90 25.42 2.85
CA LEU A 63 12.35 24.69 1.64
C LEU A 63 11.98 25.42 0.35
N LYS A 64 11.17 26.46 0.40
CA LYS A 64 10.77 27.27 -0.77
C LYS A 64 10.27 26.40 -1.92
N PRO A 65 9.20 25.59 -1.71
CA PRO A 65 8.68 24.75 -2.77
C PRO A 65 8.00 25.56 -3.87
N ASP A 66 7.97 24.98 -5.05
CA ASP A 66 7.14 25.48 -6.16
C ASP A 66 5.89 24.62 -6.38
N THR A 67 5.82 23.46 -5.74
CA THR A 67 4.67 22.56 -5.79
C THR A 67 4.59 21.74 -4.51
N ILE A 68 3.38 21.60 -3.97
CA ILE A 68 3.10 20.75 -2.82
C ILE A 68 2.08 19.70 -3.26
N VAL A 69 2.39 18.42 -3.05
CA VAL A 69 1.45 17.31 -3.32
C VAL A 69 0.88 16.82 -2.00
N ALA A 70 -0.43 16.92 -1.86
CA ALA A 70 -1.16 16.58 -0.65
C ALA A 70 -2.37 15.71 -0.98
N SER A 71 -3.06 15.19 0.03
CA SER A 71 -4.32 14.47 -0.15
C SER A 71 -5.45 15.16 0.61
N ARG A 72 -6.63 15.17 0.00
CA ARG A 72 -7.84 15.71 0.64
C ARG A 72 -8.16 14.93 1.91
N PHE A 73 -7.97 13.63 1.87
CA PHE A 73 -8.18 12.73 3.00
C PHE A 73 -7.37 13.16 4.25
N ARG A 74 -6.11 13.57 4.07
CA ARG A 74 -5.22 13.96 5.18
C ARG A 74 -5.19 15.46 5.43
N HIS A 75 -5.26 16.28 4.37
CA HIS A 75 -4.78 17.66 4.42
C HIS A 75 -5.85 18.70 4.06
N GLN A 76 -7.12 18.31 3.96
CA GLN A 76 -8.19 19.23 3.57
C GLN A 76 -8.20 20.52 4.41
N ARG A 77 -8.01 20.38 5.73
CA ARG A 77 -8.01 21.53 6.65
C ARG A 77 -6.80 22.44 6.48
N LEU A 78 -5.70 21.90 5.96
CA LEU A 78 -4.47 22.65 5.76
C LEU A 78 -4.38 23.30 4.37
N GLU A 79 -5.26 22.95 3.45
CA GLU A 79 -5.20 23.42 2.07
C GLU A 79 -5.10 24.96 1.96
N PRO A 80 -5.88 25.77 2.70
CA PRO A 80 -5.74 27.23 2.61
C PRO A 80 -4.35 27.74 3.03
N LEU A 81 -3.72 27.11 4.02
CA LEU A 81 -2.38 27.50 4.47
C LEU A 81 -1.31 27.02 3.50
N LEU A 82 -1.43 25.78 2.99
CA LEU A 82 -0.50 25.24 2.00
C LEU A 82 -0.53 26.06 0.71
N SER A 83 -1.70 26.48 0.28
CA SER A 83 -1.87 27.28 -0.95
C SER A 83 -1.22 28.66 -0.86
N GLN A 84 -1.02 29.19 0.36
CA GLN A 84 -0.27 30.44 0.57
C GLN A 84 1.25 30.25 0.38
N ILE A 85 1.73 29.02 0.49
CA ILE A 85 3.17 28.71 0.36
C ILE A 85 3.51 28.42 -1.09
N ALA A 86 2.74 27.56 -1.76
CA ALA A 86 2.97 27.16 -3.15
C ALA A 86 1.69 26.55 -3.73
N PRO A 87 1.61 26.41 -5.08
CA PRO A 87 0.53 25.64 -5.71
C PRO A 87 0.41 24.24 -5.13
N VAL A 88 -0.80 23.82 -4.82
CA VAL A 88 -1.10 22.52 -4.21
C VAL A 88 -1.76 21.59 -5.24
N VAL A 89 -1.16 20.43 -5.42
CA VAL A 89 -1.76 19.32 -6.17
C VAL A 89 -2.47 18.43 -5.14
N MET A 90 -3.80 18.44 -5.18
CA MET A 90 -4.63 17.78 -4.17
C MET A 90 -5.19 16.47 -4.73
N LEU A 91 -4.72 15.33 -4.24
CA LEU A 91 -5.30 14.03 -4.51
C LEU A 91 -6.49 13.82 -3.57
N ASP A 92 -7.53 13.13 -4.02
CA ASP A 92 -8.70 12.89 -3.17
C ASP A 92 -8.40 11.89 -2.05
N GLU A 93 -7.68 10.82 -2.39
CA GLU A 93 -7.41 9.68 -1.51
C GLU A 93 -5.91 9.40 -1.39
N ILE A 94 -5.56 8.47 -0.51
CA ILE A 94 -4.18 8.01 -0.33
C ILE A 94 -3.94 6.57 -0.84
N TYR A 95 -4.96 5.88 -1.30
CA TYR A 95 -4.89 4.47 -1.73
C TYR A 95 -5.15 4.24 -3.22
N GLN A 96 -5.43 5.26 -4.00
CA GLN A 96 -5.65 5.18 -5.44
C GLN A 96 -4.33 5.45 -6.18
N PHE A 97 -3.39 4.51 -6.12
CA PHE A 97 -2.03 4.73 -6.59
C PHE A 97 -1.94 5.05 -8.09
N LYS A 98 -2.80 4.46 -8.93
CA LYS A 98 -2.79 4.76 -10.38
C LYS A 98 -3.24 6.18 -10.66
N LYS A 99 -4.23 6.66 -9.92
CA LYS A 99 -4.68 8.06 -10.01
C LYS A 99 -3.58 9.01 -9.57
N THR A 100 -2.87 8.67 -8.51
CA THR A 100 -1.72 9.45 -8.02
C THR A 100 -0.65 9.57 -9.11
N VAL A 101 -0.32 8.47 -9.80
CA VAL A 101 0.63 8.49 -10.93
C VAL A 101 0.16 9.42 -12.03
N GLN A 102 -1.10 9.34 -12.44
CA GLN A 102 -1.67 10.17 -13.51
C GLN A 102 -1.61 11.67 -13.15
N VAL A 103 -2.11 12.01 -11.98
CA VAL A 103 -2.20 13.42 -11.53
C VAL A 103 -0.80 14.02 -11.33
N MET A 104 0.08 13.31 -10.64
CA MET A 104 1.45 13.77 -10.41
C MET A 104 2.25 13.83 -11.70
N GLY A 105 2.10 12.86 -12.58
CA GLY A 105 2.76 12.86 -13.88
C GLY A 105 2.44 14.12 -14.68
N GLN A 106 1.17 14.50 -14.73
CA GLN A 106 0.73 15.70 -15.40
C GLN A 106 1.25 16.96 -14.70
N ALA A 107 1.06 17.05 -13.39
CA ALA A 107 1.44 18.24 -12.60
C ALA A 107 2.95 18.51 -12.60
N LEU A 108 3.77 17.45 -12.63
CA LEU A 108 5.22 17.55 -12.56
C LEU A 108 5.90 17.54 -13.93
N GLY A 109 5.15 17.56 -15.01
CA GLY A 109 5.70 17.51 -16.36
C GLY A 109 6.35 16.16 -16.70
N ARG A 110 5.86 15.06 -16.13
CA ARG A 110 6.36 13.70 -16.33
C ARG A 110 5.29 12.78 -16.93
N GLN A 111 4.42 13.31 -17.78
CA GLN A 111 3.30 12.55 -18.34
C GLN A 111 3.76 11.30 -19.10
N ALA A 112 4.82 11.42 -19.90
CA ALA A 112 5.35 10.28 -20.66
C ALA A 112 5.85 9.15 -19.73
N VAL A 113 6.53 9.51 -18.64
CA VAL A 113 7.00 8.54 -17.63
C VAL A 113 5.80 7.90 -16.93
N ALA A 114 4.80 8.70 -16.56
CA ALA A 114 3.57 8.20 -15.94
C ALA A 114 2.86 7.19 -16.84
N ASP A 115 2.71 7.49 -18.11
CA ASP A 115 2.08 6.60 -19.09
C ASP A 115 2.84 5.27 -19.21
N THR A 116 4.17 5.33 -19.25
CA THR A 116 5.03 4.14 -19.28
C THR A 116 4.87 3.28 -18.01
N LEU A 117 4.85 3.93 -16.84
CA LEU A 117 4.64 3.23 -15.55
C LEU A 117 3.31 2.49 -15.52
N LEU A 118 2.23 3.14 -15.97
CA LEU A 118 0.89 2.55 -15.98
C LEU A 118 0.75 1.45 -17.03
N GLN A 119 1.37 1.61 -18.18
CA GLN A 119 1.39 0.57 -19.22
C GLN A 119 2.16 -0.67 -18.73
N HIS A 120 3.32 -0.47 -18.13
CA HIS A 120 4.12 -1.56 -17.56
C HIS A 120 3.38 -2.28 -16.44
N TRP A 121 2.70 -1.52 -15.57
CA TRP A 121 1.84 -2.09 -14.53
C TRP A 121 0.77 -3.00 -15.13
N GLN A 122 0.05 -2.53 -16.14
CA GLN A 122 -1.00 -3.29 -16.79
C GLN A 122 -0.47 -4.59 -17.42
N GLN A 123 0.71 -4.51 -18.05
CA GLN A 123 1.36 -5.69 -18.61
C GLN A 123 1.73 -6.72 -17.56
N ARG A 124 2.29 -6.26 -16.42
CA ARG A 124 2.63 -7.13 -15.29
C ARG A 124 1.40 -7.79 -14.69
N VAL A 125 0.33 -7.03 -14.47
CA VAL A 125 -0.93 -7.56 -13.93
C VAL A 125 -1.51 -8.63 -14.87
N THR A 126 -1.58 -8.35 -16.15
CA THR A 126 -2.10 -9.30 -17.15
C THR A 126 -1.27 -10.58 -17.17
N GLY A 127 0.05 -10.46 -17.21
CA GLY A 127 0.95 -11.63 -17.22
C GLY A 127 0.87 -12.45 -15.95
N LEU A 128 0.84 -11.80 -14.77
CA LEU A 128 0.73 -12.50 -13.50
C LEU A 128 -0.63 -13.17 -13.34
N ARG A 129 -1.72 -12.51 -13.76
CA ARG A 129 -3.06 -13.11 -13.77
C ARG A 129 -3.09 -14.40 -14.58
N GLU A 130 -2.55 -14.41 -15.78
CA GLU A 130 -2.50 -15.60 -16.62
C GLU A 130 -1.72 -16.73 -15.95
N GLN A 131 -0.59 -16.41 -15.32
CA GLN A 131 0.21 -17.40 -14.59
C GLN A 131 -0.54 -17.94 -13.36
N LEU A 132 -1.25 -17.09 -12.64
CA LEU A 132 -2.10 -17.49 -11.49
C LEU A 132 -3.25 -18.38 -11.95
N GLN A 133 -3.90 -18.06 -13.06
CA GLN A 133 -4.96 -18.90 -13.63
C GLN A 133 -4.43 -20.30 -13.96
N ARG A 134 -3.25 -20.40 -14.55
CA ARG A 134 -2.62 -21.70 -14.80
C ARG A 134 -2.26 -22.43 -13.52
N ARG A 135 -1.72 -21.71 -12.53
CA ARG A 135 -1.29 -22.29 -11.24
C ARG A 135 -2.46 -22.88 -10.45
N PHE A 136 -3.59 -22.17 -10.41
CA PHE A 136 -4.77 -22.58 -9.64
C PHE A 136 -5.76 -23.41 -10.45
N GLY A 137 -5.71 -23.35 -11.79
CA GLY A 137 -6.57 -24.14 -12.66
C GLY A 137 -8.06 -23.95 -12.36
N GLY A 138 -8.79 -25.06 -12.19
CA GLY A 138 -10.21 -25.04 -11.89
C GLY A 138 -10.59 -24.40 -10.56
N SER A 139 -9.61 -24.15 -9.66
CA SER A 139 -9.83 -23.46 -8.38
C SER A 139 -9.75 -21.93 -8.52
N TRP A 140 -9.46 -21.42 -9.71
CA TRP A 140 -9.40 -19.98 -9.92
C TRP A 140 -10.79 -19.36 -10.10
N PRO A 141 -11.13 -18.19 -9.49
CA PRO A 141 -10.27 -17.44 -8.58
C PRO A 141 -10.47 -17.91 -7.11
N PRO A 142 -9.38 -18.20 -6.39
CA PRO A 142 -9.50 -18.44 -4.96
C PRO A 142 -9.89 -17.15 -4.23
N SER A 143 -10.59 -17.28 -3.13
CA SER A 143 -10.88 -16.15 -2.25
C SER A 143 -9.68 -15.82 -1.38
N VAL A 144 -9.53 -14.54 -1.08
CA VAL A 144 -8.40 -14.04 -0.27
C VAL A 144 -8.87 -13.19 0.90
N SER A 145 -8.07 -13.15 1.95
CA SER A 145 -8.12 -12.14 3.00
C SER A 145 -6.72 -11.60 3.25
N ILE A 146 -6.65 -10.31 3.56
CA ILE A 146 -5.39 -9.61 3.85
C ILE A 146 -5.44 -9.20 5.32
N LEU A 147 -4.61 -9.84 6.14
CA LEU A 147 -4.66 -9.71 7.59
C LEU A 147 -3.44 -8.97 8.12
N ASP A 148 -3.69 -7.83 8.74
CA ASP A 148 -2.70 -7.01 9.43
C ASP A 148 -2.80 -7.30 10.93
N ILE A 149 -1.78 -7.99 11.45
CA ILE A 149 -1.73 -8.38 12.85
C ILE A 149 -1.16 -7.24 13.68
N ARG A 150 -1.96 -6.74 14.61
CA ARG A 150 -1.60 -5.65 15.52
C ARG A 150 -1.42 -6.18 16.94
N GLU A 151 -1.15 -5.30 17.90
CA GLU A 151 -0.90 -5.69 19.29
C GLU A 151 -2.09 -6.37 19.95
N ASP A 152 -3.29 -5.82 19.74
CA ASP A 152 -4.52 -6.20 20.42
C ASP A 152 -5.69 -6.52 19.49
N HIS A 153 -5.48 -6.41 18.17
CA HIS A 153 -6.52 -6.69 17.19
C HIS A 153 -5.91 -7.09 15.84
N ILE A 154 -6.80 -7.46 14.92
CA ILE A 154 -6.46 -7.78 13.53
C ILE A 154 -7.27 -6.86 12.65
N ARG A 155 -6.67 -6.31 11.61
CA ARG A 155 -7.40 -5.65 10.53
C ARG A 155 -7.41 -6.54 9.30
N SER A 156 -8.58 -6.66 8.69
CA SER A 156 -8.75 -7.30 7.39
C SER A 156 -8.98 -6.21 6.35
N TYR A 157 -8.09 -6.09 5.38
CA TYR A 157 -8.22 -5.06 4.35
C TYR A 157 -9.22 -5.49 3.30
N LEU A 158 -10.09 -4.56 2.92
CA LEU A 158 -11.22 -4.77 2.02
C LEU A 158 -10.82 -4.48 0.57
N PRO A 159 -11.66 -4.88 -0.42
CA PRO A 159 -11.38 -4.62 -1.84
C PRO A 159 -11.09 -3.14 -2.17
N GLY A 160 -11.68 -2.19 -1.44
CA GLY A 160 -11.46 -0.75 -1.63
C GLY A 160 -10.18 -0.20 -1.03
N SER A 161 -9.38 -1.01 -0.33
CA SER A 161 -8.09 -0.61 0.21
C SER A 161 -7.00 -0.62 -0.86
N PHE A 162 -5.83 -0.05 -0.53
CA PHE A 162 -4.68 -0.12 -1.42
C PHE A 162 -4.29 -1.56 -1.77
N PRO A 163 -4.00 -2.46 -0.81
CA PRO A 163 -3.67 -3.84 -1.19
C PRO A 163 -4.86 -4.58 -1.79
N GLY A 164 -6.07 -4.28 -1.35
CA GLY A 164 -7.28 -4.89 -1.90
C GLY A 164 -7.48 -4.57 -3.37
N SER A 165 -7.17 -3.35 -3.78
CA SER A 165 -7.27 -2.95 -5.19
C SER A 165 -6.32 -3.73 -6.09
N VAL A 166 -5.12 -4.03 -5.60
CA VAL A 166 -4.13 -4.83 -6.34
C VAL A 166 -4.60 -6.26 -6.53
N LEU A 167 -5.08 -6.91 -5.46
CA LEU A 167 -5.58 -8.29 -5.54
C LEU A 167 -6.85 -8.39 -6.40
N SER A 168 -7.73 -7.41 -6.33
CA SER A 168 -8.92 -7.34 -7.18
C SER A 168 -8.54 -7.21 -8.66
N GLU A 169 -7.56 -6.40 -8.97
CA GLU A 169 -7.09 -6.20 -10.34
C GLU A 169 -6.46 -7.48 -10.91
N LEU A 170 -5.79 -8.27 -10.08
CA LEU A 170 -5.27 -9.59 -10.43
C LEU A 170 -6.39 -10.63 -10.64
N GLY A 171 -7.60 -10.37 -10.15
CA GLY A 171 -8.73 -11.26 -10.35
C GLY A 171 -9.01 -12.22 -9.22
N PHE A 172 -8.37 -12.08 -8.06
CA PHE A 172 -8.70 -12.88 -6.87
C PHE A 172 -10.14 -12.66 -6.43
N GLY A 173 -10.72 -13.68 -5.81
CA GLY A 173 -12.03 -13.58 -5.16
C GLY A 173 -11.92 -13.02 -3.74
N TRP A 174 -13.07 -12.73 -3.14
CA TRP A 174 -13.14 -12.22 -1.77
C TRP A 174 -14.17 -13.04 -0.99
N SER A 175 -14.02 -13.08 0.34
CA SER A 175 -15.04 -13.62 1.22
C SER A 175 -16.35 -12.81 1.08
N ASP A 176 -17.49 -13.41 1.38
CA ASP A 176 -18.78 -12.72 1.32
C ASP A 176 -18.81 -11.52 2.27
N ALA A 177 -18.23 -11.67 3.47
CA ALA A 177 -18.12 -10.59 4.43
C ALA A 177 -17.31 -9.41 3.87
N SER A 178 -16.18 -9.67 3.22
CA SER A 178 -15.32 -8.62 2.66
C SER A 178 -16.01 -7.91 1.48
N ARG A 179 -16.75 -8.63 0.64
CA ARG A 179 -17.47 -8.02 -0.49
C ARG A 179 -18.62 -7.13 -0.03
N ALA A 180 -19.26 -7.48 1.07
CA ALA A 180 -20.43 -6.76 1.58
C ALA A 180 -20.08 -5.51 2.39
N GLN A 181 -18.83 -5.37 2.84
CA GLN A 181 -18.41 -4.26 3.70
C GLN A 181 -17.92 -3.07 2.88
N PRO A 182 -18.46 -1.86 3.15
CA PRO A 182 -17.88 -0.63 2.59
C PRO A 182 -16.61 -0.23 3.34
N GLY A 183 -15.78 0.59 2.69
CA GLY A 183 -14.57 1.15 3.31
C GLY A 183 -13.31 0.38 2.98
N VAL A 184 -12.29 0.58 3.81
CA VAL A 184 -10.92 0.08 3.53
C VAL A 184 -10.51 -1.08 4.42
N SER A 185 -11.08 -1.21 5.62
CA SER A 185 -10.71 -2.29 6.55
C SER A 185 -11.83 -2.66 7.50
N LEU A 186 -11.79 -3.90 7.95
CA LEU A 186 -12.62 -4.45 9.00
C LEU A 186 -11.74 -4.74 10.22
N LYS A 187 -12.13 -4.24 11.40
CA LYS A 187 -11.39 -4.46 12.64
C LYS A 187 -11.97 -5.64 13.39
N LEU A 188 -11.12 -6.63 13.71
CA LEU A 188 -11.46 -7.80 14.51
C LEU A 188 -10.75 -7.68 15.87
N THR A 189 -11.51 -7.42 16.92
CA THR A 189 -10.98 -7.25 18.29
C THR A 189 -10.97 -8.56 19.08
N ASN A 190 -11.69 -9.57 18.61
CA ASN A 190 -11.86 -10.86 19.26
C ASN A 190 -11.44 -11.98 18.31
N LYS A 191 -10.59 -12.89 18.77
CA LYS A 191 -10.15 -14.05 17.98
C LYS A 191 -11.29 -14.97 17.57
N GLU A 192 -12.38 -14.99 18.34
CA GLU A 192 -13.59 -15.75 18.01
C GLU A 192 -14.29 -15.21 16.76
N SER A 193 -13.99 -13.98 16.36
CA SER A 193 -14.54 -13.38 15.14
C SER A 193 -13.75 -13.73 13.88
N ILE A 194 -12.60 -14.41 13.99
CA ILE A 194 -11.73 -14.71 12.84
C ILE A 194 -12.44 -15.50 11.72
N PRO A 195 -13.44 -16.38 11.99
CA PRO A 195 -14.16 -17.05 10.91
C PRO A 195 -14.85 -16.11 9.92
N VAL A 196 -15.12 -14.85 10.31
CA VAL A 196 -15.73 -13.85 9.43
C VAL A 196 -14.86 -13.58 8.19
N VAL A 197 -13.54 -13.71 8.31
CA VAL A 197 -12.60 -13.45 7.23
C VAL A 197 -12.10 -14.73 6.57
N ASP A 198 -12.75 -15.88 6.83
CA ASP A 198 -12.34 -17.15 6.25
C ASP A 198 -12.30 -17.07 4.71
N ALA A 199 -11.22 -17.58 4.14
CA ALA A 199 -10.95 -17.52 2.72
C ALA A 199 -10.00 -18.66 2.32
N ASP A 200 -9.83 -18.88 1.03
CA ASP A 200 -8.92 -19.92 0.52
C ASP A 200 -7.45 -19.60 0.77
N ILE A 201 -7.12 -18.31 0.84
CA ILE A 201 -5.75 -17.80 0.98
C ILE A 201 -5.75 -16.66 2.00
N PHE A 202 -4.76 -16.65 2.90
CA PHE A 202 -4.46 -15.51 3.75
C PHE A 202 -3.11 -14.92 3.38
N PHE A 203 -3.10 -13.64 3.04
CA PHE A 203 -1.88 -12.82 3.03
C PHE A 203 -1.79 -12.12 4.36
N ILE A 204 -0.69 -12.34 5.09
CA ILE A 204 -0.53 -11.84 6.46
C ILE A 204 0.72 -11.02 6.58
N PHE A 205 0.64 -9.93 7.32
CA PHE A 205 1.82 -9.22 7.80
C PHE A 205 1.62 -8.75 9.24
N LEU A 206 2.73 -8.62 9.94
CA LEU A 206 2.75 -8.09 11.30
C LEU A 206 3.00 -6.59 11.22
N ARG A 207 2.20 -5.81 11.94
CA ARG A 207 2.26 -4.33 11.90
C ARG A 207 3.63 -3.79 12.28
N SER A 208 4.32 -4.47 13.20
CA SER A 208 5.64 -4.08 13.67
C SER A 208 6.40 -5.29 14.21
N GLU A 209 7.66 -5.09 14.52
CA GLU A 209 8.51 -6.13 15.16
C GLU A 209 8.34 -6.17 16.69
N SER A 210 7.35 -5.46 17.24
CA SER A 210 7.17 -5.42 18.70
C SER A 210 6.80 -6.80 19.25
N PRO A 211 7.26 -7.14 20.46
CA PRO A 211 6.91 -8.41 21.10
C PRO A 211 5.40 -8.62 21.27
N SER A 212 4.63 -7.55 21.47
CA SER A 212 3.16 -7.64 21.61
C SER A 212 2.49 -8.11 20.33
N VAL A 213 2.93 -7.61 19.19
CA VAL A 213 2.41 -8.03 17.87
C VAL A 213 2.76 -9.50 17.62
N GLN A 214 4.00 -9.88 17.90
CA GLN A 214 4.46 -11.26 17.75
C GLN A 214 3.66 -12.21 18.63
N ARG A 215 3.42 -11.85 19.90
CA ARG A 215 2.60 -12.66 20.82
C ARG A 215 1.16 -12.78 20.34
N ASN A 216 0.57 -11.71 19.80
CA ASN A 216 -0.79 -11.77 19.26
C ASN A 216 -0.86 -12.73 18.07
N TYR A 217 0.11 -12.67 17.17
CA TYR A 217 0.19 -13.58 16.03
C TYR A 217 0.34 -15.04 16.48
N GLU A 218 1.26 -15.33 17.39
CA GLU A 218 1.48 -16.69 17.93
C GLU A 218 0.23 -17.24 18.63
N SER A 219 -0.47 -16.40 19.38
CA SER A 219 -1.72 -16.76 20.02
C SER A 219 -2.83 -17.05 18.99
N LEU A 220 -2.88 -16.29 17.91
CA LEU A 220 -3.84 -16.47 16.83
C LEU A 220 -3.66 -17.82 16.13
N ILE A 221 -2.44 -18.16 15.71
CA ILE A 221 -2.18 -19.40 14.96
C ILE A 221 -2.36 -20.66 15.80
N ARG A 222 -2.33 -20.54 17.12
CA ARG A 222 -2.61 -21.63 18.07
C ARG A 222 -4.10 -21.76 18.41
N HIS A 223 -4.90 -20.75 18.07
CA HIS A 223 -6.31 -20.77 18.42
C HIS A 223 -7.04 -21.87 17.66
N PRO A 224 -7.93 -22.64 18.31
CA PRO A 224 -8.66 -23.75 17.65
C PRO A 224 -9.44 -23.30 16.43
N LEU A 225 -10.07 -22.11 16.45
CA LEU A 225 -10.83 -21.58 15.31
C LEU A 225 -9.93 -21.30 14.11
N TRP A 226 -8.70 -20.81 14.33
CA TRP A 226 -7.74 -20.59 13.25
C TRP A 226 -7.47 -21.87 12.47
N ARG A 227 -7.23 -22.97 13.21
CA ARG A 227 -6.90 -24.27 12.61
C ARG A 227 -8.03 -24.87 11.78
N GLN A 228 -9.27 -24.40 11.98
CA GLN A 228 -10.43 -24.86 11.24
C GLN A 228 -10.66 -24.07 9.96
N LEU A 229 -9.98 -22.94 9.78
CA LEU A 229 -10.14 -22.08 8.60
C LEU A 229 -9.50 -22.72 7.36
N ARG A 230 -10.05 -22.36 6.19
CA ARG A 230 -9.63 -22.96 4.91
C ARG A 230 -8.17 -22.71 4.57
N ALA A 231 -7.71 -21.46 4.70
CA ALA A 231 -6.33 -21.12 4.34
C ALA A 231 -5.30 -21.88 5.18
N PRO A 232 -5.41 -21.93 6.55
CA PRO A 232 -4.52 -22.76 7.34
C PRO A 232 -4.58 -24.25 6.99
N GLN A 233 -5.78 -24.80 6.77
CA GLN A 233 -5.94 -26.21 6.41
C GLN A 233 -5.32 -26.57 5.07
N ARG A 234 -5.28 -25.63 4.14
CA ARG A 234 -4.70 -25.80 2.80
C ARG A 234 -3.25 -25.38 2.72
N ASN A 235 -2.65 -25.00 3.85
CA ASN A 235 -1.29 -24.46 3.90
C ASN A 235 -1.09 -23.26 2.94
N GLN A 236 -2.09 -22.38 2.90
CA GLN A 236 -2.12 -21.17 2.06
C GLN A 236 -2.16 -19.90 2.92
N VAL A 237 -1.39 -19.88 3.97
CA VAL A 237 -1.14 -18.70 4.81
C VAL A 237 0.25 -18.17 4.46
N TRP A 238 0.30 -17.00 3.80
CA TRP A 238 1.54 -16.45 3.30
C TRP A 238 1.88 -15.13 3.98
N VAL A 239 3.06 -15.09 4.59
CA VAL A 239 3.58 -13.89 5.23
C VAL A 239 4.24 -13.01 4.17
N VAL A 240 3.85 -11.74 4.12
CA VAL A 240 4.30 -10.76 3.14
C VAL A 240 4.79 -9.49 3.84
N ASN A 241 5.38 -8.56 3.08
CA ASN A 241 5.94 -7.32 3.61
C ASN A 241 4.83 -6.29 3.89
N GLY A 242 4.64 -5.96 5.18
CA GLY A 242 3.62 -5.01 5.59
C GLY A 242 3.83 -3.58 5.10
N VAL A 243 5.07 -3.16 4.89
CA VAL A 243 5.38 -1.82 4.38
C VAL A 243 4.85 -1.66 2.95
N THR A 244 5.23 -2.55 2.05
CA THR A 244 4.80 -2.46 0.64
C THR A 244 3.32 -2.74 0.47
N TRP A 245 2.75 -3.65 1.28
CA TRP A 245 1.36 -4.06 1.18
C TRP A 245 0.37 -3.07 1.80
N SER A 246 0.73 -2.37 2.87
CA SER A 246 -0.23 -1.51 3.56
C SER A 246 0.18 -0.05 3.71
N LEU A 247 1.48 0.25 3.70
CA LEU A 247 1.98 1.58 4.07
C LEU A 247 2.56 2.38 2.91
N SER A 248 2.95 1.72 1.83
CA SER A 248 3.56 2.39 0.67
C SER A 248 2.58 3.29 -0.09
N GLY A 249 1.40 2.79 -0.36
CA GLY A 249 0.34 3.52 -1.07
C GLY A 249 0.68 3.94 -2.50
N GLY A 250 1.81 3.49 -3.04
CA GLY A 250 2.33 3.93 -4.33
C GLY A 250 2.63 2.80 -5.31
N ILE A 251 2.95 3.18 -6.55
CA ILE A 251 3.17 2.22 -7.65
C ILE A 251 4.44 1.36 -7.46
N LEU A 252 5.48 1.90 -6.81
CA LEU A 252 6.67 1.08 -6.51
C LEU A 252 6.32 -0.02 -5.52
N GLY A 253 5.64 0.34 -4.43
CA GLY A 253 5.15 -0.65 -3.46
C GLY A 253 4.19 -1.65 -4.07
N ALA A 254 3.29 -1.20 -4.95
CA ALA A 254 2.36 -2.08 -5.66
C ALA A 254 3.09 -3.09 -6.54
N ASN A 255 4.14 -2.67 -7.26
CA ASN A 255 4.98 -3.58 -8.04
C ASN A 255 5.70 -4.61 -7.15
N MET A 256 6.16 -4.21 -5.97
CA MET A 256 6.77 -5.13 -5.01
C MET A 256 5.75 -6.12 -4.45
N MET A 257 4.48 -5.73 -4.34
CA MET A 257 3.40 -6.68 -4.01
C MET A 257 3.26 -7.77 -5.08
N LEU A 258 3.34 -7.41 -6.36
CA LEU A 258 3.31 -8.40 -7.45
C LEU A 258 4.48 -9.39 -7.34
N ASP A 259 5.67 -8.91 -6.97
CA ASP A 259 6.84 -9.76 -6.73
C ASP A 259 6.57 -10.75 -5.57
N ASP A 260 6.00 -10.28 -4.47
CA ASP A 260 5.64 -11.13 -3.33
C ASP A 260 4.62 -12.20 -3.72
N ILE A 261 3.58 -11.82 -4.47
CA ILE A 261 2.54 -12.74 -4.90
C ILE A 261 3.13 -13.84 -5.81
N ALA A 262 3.99 -13.47 -6.75
CA ALA A 262 4.68 -14.44 -7.60
C ALA A 262 5.54 -15.40 -6.76
N ARG A 263 6.27 -14.87 -5.80
CA ARG A 263 7.14 -15.67 -4.92
C ARG A 263 6.35 -16.67 -4.08
N VAL A 264 5.31 -16.22 -3.38
CA VAL A 264 4.55 -17.10 -2.46
C VAL A 264 3.69 -18.13 -3.20
N THR A 265 3.27 -17.83 -4.43
CA THR A 265 2.52 -18.77 -5.26
C THR A 265 3.41 -19.71 -6.07
N GLY A 266 4.73 -19.57 -5.95
CA GLY A 266 5.69 -20.41 -6.68
C GLY A 266 5.77 -20.13 -8.17
N ILE A 267 5.32 -18.96 -8.60
CA ILE A 267 5.44 -18.51 -9.98
C ILE A 267 6.84 -17.93 -10.18
N ALA A 268 7.58 -18.43 -11.17
CA ALA A 268 8.87 -17.86 -11.52
C ALA A 268 8.67 -16.41 -11.92
N GLY A 269 9.35 -15.51 -11.22
CA GLY A 269 9.33 -14.10 -11.56
C GLY A 269 9.77 -13.96 -13.01
N GLY A 270 8.88 -13.47 -13.86
CA GLY A 270 9.28 -13.05 -15.18
C GLY A 270 10.39 -12.03 -14.99
N ALA A 271 11.54 -12.30 -15.55
CA ALA A 271 12.63 -11.36 -15.60
C ALA A 271 12.08 -10.04 -16.15
N SER A 272 12.31 -8.98 -15.40
CA SER A 272 12.04 -7.57 -15.61
C SER A 272 11.82 -7.14 -17.06
#